data_b61f5d6157acf13bfdb6fd7530499baa
#
_entry.id   b61f5d6157acf13bfdb6fd7530499baa
#
_cell.length_a   1.000
_cell.length_b   1.000
_cell.length_c   1.000
_cell.angle_alpha   90.00
_cell.angle_beta   90.00
_cell.angle_gamma   90.00
#
_symmetry.space_group_name_H-M   'P 1'
#
loop_
_entity.id
_entity.type
_entity.pdbx_description
1 polymer ?
#
loop_
_entity_poly.entity_id
_entity_poly.type
_entity_poly.pdbx_seq_one_letter_code
_entity_poly.pdbx_strand_id
1 'polypeptide(L)'
;MSGINFENKTVVVTGAGNGLGKAYALEFANRGANVVVNDIGGSVTGDGSENAPADVVVEEINSSGGSAIANYDSVATKQGGESIIESALSNFGSVDAVVNNAGILRDKSFAKMEEDDLNAIIDVHLKGTFFVCQPAFIQMKEQGYGRFVNVSSPSGLFGNFGQLNYGAAKMGIVGLTNVLAIEGAKYNIKANVIAPNAATRMTEELFGEDMSKLLTVDNIT
;
A
#
# COMPACT_ATOMS: atom_id res chain seq x y z
N MET A 1 -8.65 10.61 24.83
CA MET A 1 -9.43 10.67 23.58
C MET A 1 -9.73 9.23 23.19
N SER A 2 -10.98 8.86 22.95
CA SER A 2 -11.31 7.55 22.40
C SER A 2 -10.71 7.50 21.01
N GLY A 3 -9.69 6.67 20.79
CA GLY A 3 -9.06 6.50 19.49
C GLY A 3 -10.07 6.02 18.44
N ILE A 4 -9.78 6.23 17.18
CA ILE A 4 -10.56 5.65 16.08
C ILE A 4 -10.50 4.13 16.22
N ASN A 5 -11.65 3.47 16.23
CA ASN A 5 -11.80 2.04 16.37
C ASN A 5 -12.13 1.43 15.00
N PHE A 6 -11.56 0.25 14.71
CA PHE A 6 -11.78 -0.52 13.49
C PHE A 6 -12.39 -1.90 13.77
N GLU A 7 -13.02 -2.11 14.95
CA GLU A 7 -13.73 -3.36 15.24
C GLU A 7 -14.72 -3.72 14.14
N ASN A 8 -14.73 -4.99 13.74
CA ASN A 8 -15.57 -5.51 12.65
C ASN A 8 -15.27 -4.87 11.27
N LYS A 9 -14.09 -4.27 11.08
CA LYS A 9 -13.63 -3.74 9.80
C LYS A 9 -12.53 -4.61 9.23
N THR A 10 -12.58 -4.83 7.93
CA THR A 10 -11.53 -5.55 7.19
C THR A 10 -10.69 -4.54 6.40
N VAL A 11 -9.40 -4.57 6.65
CA VAL A 11 -8.41 -3.69 6.03
C VAL A 11 -7.41 -4.50 5.23
N VAL A 12 -7.23 -4.16 3.97
CA VAL A 12 -6.19 -4.72 3.09
C VAL A 12 -5.02 -3.74 3.04
N VAL A 13 -3.81 -4.21 3.34
CA VAL A 13 -2.58 -3.40 3.22
C VAL A 13 -1.63 -4.10 2.25
N THR A 14 -1.29 -3.44 1.14
CA THR A 14 -0.33 -3.98 0.17
C THR A 14 1.10 -3.52 0.47
N GLY A 15 2.09 -4.39 0.21
CA GLY A 15 3.48 -4.15 0.60
C GLY A 15 3.63 -4.08 2.13
N ALA A 16 2.93 -4.97 2.85
CA ALA A 16 2.76 -4.90 4.29
C ALA A 16 3.77 -5.75 5.08
N GLY A 17 4.71 -6.41 4.43
CA GLY A 17 5.72 -7.23 5.10
C GLY A 17 6.82 -6.41 5.79
N ASN A 18 7.01 -5.15 5.42
CA ASN A 18 8.07 -4.30 5.96
C ASN A 18 7.68 -2.80 5.98
N GLY A 19 8.49 -2.00 6.66
CA GLY A 19 8.45 -0.53 6.63
C GLY A 19 7.08 0.05 6.99
N LEU A 20 6.63 1.07 6.24
CA LEU A 20 5.34 1.73 6.44
C LEU A 20 4.16 0.77 6.34
N GLY A 21 4.17 -0.14 5.36
CA GLY A 21 3.08 -1.10 5.19
C GLY A 21 2.91 -2.01 6.40
N LYS A 22 4.01 -2.51 6.98
CA LYS A 22 3.99 -3.26 8.23
C LYS A 22 3.42 -2.42 9.38
N ALA A 23 3.89 -1.19 9.54
CA ALA A 23 3.41 -0.30 10.60
C ALA A 23 1.90 -0.01 10.47
N TYR A 24 1.41 0.24 9.24
CA TYR A 24 -0.03 0.39 9.00
C TYR A 24 -0.81 -0.87 9.38
N ALA A 25 -0.33 -2.07 8.97
CA ALA A 25 -1.00 -3.33 9.28
C ALA A 25 -1.11 -3.57 10.80
N LEU A 26 -0.01 -3.35 11.53
CA LEU A 26 0.02 -3.47 12.99
C LEU A 26 -0.91 -2.47 13.67
N GLU A 27 -0.92 -1.21 13.24
CA GLU A 27 -1.77 -0.18 13.86
C GLU A 27 -3.26 -0.43 13.60
N PHE A 28 -3.66 -0.86 12.40
CA PHE A 28 -5.03 -1.26 12.13
C PHE A 28 -5.45 -2.46 12.99
N ALA A 29 -4.60 -3.47 13.12
CA ALA A 29 -4.86 -4.64 13.97
C ALA A 29 -4.98 -4.24 15.46
N ASN A 30 -4.10 -3.38 15.97
CA ASN A 30 -4.15 -2.85 17.34
C ASN A 30 -5.44 -2.08 17.62
N ARG A 31 -6.08 -1.55 16.58
CA ARG A 31 -7.38 -0.86 16.67
C ARG A 31 -8.58 -1.78 16.39
N GLY A 32 -8.38 -3.08 16.31
CA GLY A 32 -9.43 -4.09 16.22
C GLY A 32 -9.82 -4.49 14.79
N ALA A 33 -9.09 -4.08 13.76
CA ALA A 33 -9.36 -4.52 12.39
C ALA A 33 -8.98 -5.99 12.16
N ASN A 34 -9.68 -6.65 11.25
CA ASN A 34 -9.18 -7.81 10.54
C ASN A 34 -8.26 -7.34 9.40
N VAL A 35 -7.04 -7.87 9.30
CA VAL A 35 -6.04 -7.36 8.36
C VAL A 35 -5.63 -8.41 7.34
N VAL A 36 -5.67 -8.05 6.06
CA VAL A 36 -4.98 -8.80 5.00
C VAL A 36 -3.61 -8.17 4.80
N VAL A 37 -2.57 -8.90 5.15
CA VAL A 37 -1.17 -8.52 4.99
C VAL A 37 -0.70 -9.03 3.63
N ASN A 38 -0.74 -8.20 2.60
CA ASN A 38 -0.24 -8.59 1.28
C ASN A 38 1.21 -8.14 1.09
N ASP A 39 2.08 -9.10 0.78
CA ASP A 39 3.47 -8.84 0.38
C ASP A 39 4.02 -10.03 -0.40
N ILE A 40 4.66 -9.80 -1.54
CA ILE A 40 5.31 -10.84 -2.33
C ILE A 40 6.71 -11.20 -1.80
N GLY A 41 7.22 -10.45 -0.81
CA GLY A 41 8.56 -10.66 -0.27
C GLY A 41 9.70 -10.31 -1.22
N GLY A 42 9.45 -9.46 -2.21
CA GLY A 42 10.48 -8.99 -3.13
C GLY A 42 11.50 -8.03 -2.50
N SER A 43 12.65 -7.87 -3.18
CA SER A 43 13.63 -6.85 -2.85
C SER A 43 13.09 -5.43 -3.09
N VAL A 44 13.86 -4.42 -2.67
CA VAL A 44 13.52 -2.99 -2.95
C VAL A 44 13.43 -2.71 -4.45
N THR A 45 14.19 -3.43 -5.28
CA THR A 45 14.18 -3.31 -6.74
C THR A 45 13.09 -4.15 -7.42
N GLY A 46 12.36 -4.97 -6.67
CA GLY A 46 11.26 -5.81 -7.15
C GLY A 46 11.69 -7.20 -7.62
N ASP A 47 12.90 -7.64 -7.24
CA ASP A 47 13.40 -8.95 -7.62
C ASP A 47 13.11 -9.99 -6.52
N GLY A 48 12.80 -11.22 -6.93
CA GLY A 48 12.52 -12.34 -6.02
C GLY A 48 11.12 -12.30 -5.41
N SER A 49 10.81 -13.36 -4.67
CA SER A 49 9.59 -13.47 -3.87
C SER A 49 9.81 -14.42 -2.70
N GLU A 50 9.41 -14.03 -1.50
CA GLU A 50 9.46 -14.84 -0.29
C GLU A 50 8.20 -14.59 0.55
N ASN A 51 7.57 -15.63 1.05
CA ASN A 51 6.37 -15.49 1.88
C ASN A 51 6.68 -14.97 3.29
N ALA A 52 7.89 -15.21 3.78
CA ALA A 52 8.30 -14.92 5.15
C ALA A 52 7.99 -13.51 5.66
N PRO A 53 8.17 -12.41 4.91
CA PRO A 53 7.84 -11.08 5.43
C PRO A 53 6.37 -10.89 5.81
N ALA A 54 5.44 -11.39 5.00
CA ALA A 54 4.01 -11.33 5.31
C ALA A 54 3.65 -12.22 6.51
N ASP A 55 4.20 -13.45 6.55
CA ASP A 55 3.96 -14.42 7.65
C ASP A 55 4.42 -13.87 9.00
N VAL A 56 5.60 -13.23 9.06
CA VAL A 56 6.11 -12.62 10.29
C VAL A 56 5.16 -11.55 10.82
N VAL A 57 4.61 -10.70 9.96
CA VAL A 57 3.66 -9.66 10.39
C VAL A 57 2.34 -10.26 10.85
N VAL A 58 1.84 -11.28 10.14
CA VAL A 58 0.62 -12.01 10.53
C VAL A 58 0.80 -12.70 11.88
N GLU A 59 1.94 -13.35 12.13
CA GLU A 59 2.25 -13.97 13.41
C GLU A 59 2.31 -12.94 14.54
N GLU A 60 2.94 -11.79 14.31
CA GLU A 60 3.01 -10.68 15.28
C GLU A 60 1.61 -10.17 15.65
N ILE A 61 0.74 -9.96 14.66
CA ILE A 61 -0.64 -9.50 14.88
C ILE A 61 -1.43 -10.57 15.66
N ASN A 62 -1.42 -11.82 15.21
CA ASN A 62 -2.23 -12.88 15.80
C ASN A 62 -1.75 -13.23 17.23
N SER A 63 -0.44 -13.21 17.48
CA SER A 63 0.14 -13.42 18.81
C SER A 63 -0.22 -12.32 19.80
N SER A 64 -0.50 -11.11 19.30
CA SER A 64 -0.94 -9.97 20.11
C SER A 64 -2.46 -9.96 20.32
N GLY A 65 -3.19 -11.00 19.84
CA GLY A 65 -4.64 -11.11 19.99
C GLY A 65 -5.45 -10.40 18.90
N GLY A 66 -4.80 -9.90 17.85
CA GLY A 66 -5.44 -9.38 16.64
C GLY A 66 -5.88 -10.48 15.68
N SER A 67 -6.31 -10.10 14.49
CA SER A 67 -6.77 -11.01 13.44
C SER A 67 -6.16 -10.63 12.10
N ALA A 68 -5.29 -11.46 11.55
CA ALA A 68 -4.67 -11.22 10.25
C ALA A 68 -4.45 -12.51 9.45
N ILE A 69 -4.41 -12.35 8.14
CA ILE A 69 -4.03 -13.39 7.18
C ILE A 69 -2.98 -12.84 6.20
N ALA A 70 -2.12 -13.72 5.71
CA ALA A 70 -1.16 -13.40 4.65
C ALA A 70 -1.76 -13.60 3.26
N ASN A 71 -1.32 -12.76 2.31
CA ASN A 71 -1.54 -12.92 0.89
C ASN A 71 -0.23 -12.59 0.16
N TYR A 72 0.13 -13.38 -0.85
CA TYR A 72 1.43 -13.29 -1.54
C TYR A 72 1.30 -12.91 -3.01
N ASP A 73 0.09 -12.54 -3.45
CA ASP A 73 -0.15 -12.21 -4.85
C ASP A 73 0.47 -10.87 -5.23
N SER A 74 0.94 -10.79 -6.47
CA SER A 74 1.52 -9.56 -7.02
C SER A 74 0.43 -8.55 -7.38
N VAL A 75 0.56 -7.33 -6.86
CA VAL A 75 -0.29 -6.21 -7.27
C VAL A 75 -0.12 -5.84 -8.74
N ALA A 76 1.01 -6.16 -9.35
CA ALA A 76 1.34 -5.79 -10.75
C ALA A 76 0.50 -6.53 -11.81
N THR A 77 -0.35 -7.47 -11.40
CA THR A 77 -1.25 -8.21 -12.30
C THR A 77 -2.71 -8.03 -11.90
N LYS A 78 -3.58 -8.03 -12.90
CA LYS A 78 -5.03 -7.94 -12.65
C LYS A 78 -5.50 -9.09 -11.76
N GLN A 79 -5.08 -10.32 -12.07
CA GLN A 79 -5.43 -11.49 -11.29
C GLN A 79 -4.96 -11.39 -9.84
N GLY A 80 -3.76 -10.86 -9.61
CA GLY A 80 -3.25 -10.65 -8.25
C GLY A 80 -4.07 -9.63 -7.48
N GLY A 81 -4.45 -8.51 -8.11
CA GLY A 81 -5.34 -7.52 -7.48
C GLY A 81 -6.71 -8.11 -7.10
N GLU A 82 -7.30 -8.93 -7.99
CA GLU A 82 -8.55 -9.65 -7.72
C GLU A 82 -8.38 -10.64 -6.55
N SER A 83 -7.31 -11.44 -6.55
CA SER A 83 -7.02 -12.44 -5.50
C SER A 83 -6.79 -11.80 -4.12
N ILE A 84 -6.11 -10.64 -4.07
CA ILE A 84 -5.91 -9.90 -2.82
C ILE A 84 -7.26 -9.51 -2.18
N ILE A 85 -8.19 -9.01 -2.97
CA ILE A 85 -9.52 -8.62 -2.47
C ILE A 85 -10.37 -9.84 -2.14
N GLU A 86 -10.31 -10.89 -2.96
CA GLU A 86 -11.02 -12.15 -2.67
C GLU A 86 -10.55 -12.78 -1.36
N SER A 87 -9.27 -12.67 -1.01
CA SER A 87 -8.78 -13.18 0.28
C SER A 87 -9.41 -12.45 1.49
N ALA A 88 -9.70 -11.14 1.37
CA ALA A 88 -10.44 -10.40 2.39
C ALA A 88 -11.90 -10.88 2.50
N LEU A 89 -12.55 -11.04 1.36
CA LEU A 89 -13.96 -11.47 1.31
C LEU A 89 -14.16 -12.90 1.84
N SER A 90 -13.31 -13.82 1.41
CA SER A 90 -13.40 -15.24 1.78
C SER A 90 -13.13 -15.50 3.26
N ASN A 91 -12.24 -14.72 3.88
CA ASN A 91 -11.85 -14.93 5.28
C ASN A 91 -12.61 -14.04 6.26
N PHE A 92 -12.99 -12.82 5.87
CA PHE A 92 -13.57 -11.83 6.76
C PHE A 92 -14.95 -11.31 6.30
N GLY A 93 -15.39 -11.68 5.10
CA GLY A 93 -16.73 -11.35 4.59
C GLY A 93 -16.92 -9.93 4.06
N SER A 94 -15.91 -9.05 4.18
CA SER A 94 -15.97 -7.66 3.71
C SER A 94 -14.62 -7.12 3.31
N VAL A 95 -14.60 -5.99 2.61
CA VAL A 95 -13.43 -5.11 2.45
C VAL A 95 -13.86 -3.68 2.76
N ASP A 96 -13.46 -3.16 3.91
CA ASP A 96 -13.87 -1.84 4.38
C ASP A 96 -12.85 -0.76 4.05
N ALA A 97 -11.56 -1.09 4.08
CA ALA A 97 -10.49 -0.18 3.70
C ALA A 97 -9.37 -0.88 2.93
N VAL A 98 -8.74 -0.14 2.03
CA VAL A 98 -7.56 -0.57 1.28
C VAL A 98 -6.47 0.49 1.39
N VAL A 99 -5.29 0.08 1.81
CA VAL A 99 -4.07 0.88 1.80
C VAL A 99 -3.16 0.36 0.69
N ASN A 100 -3.11 1.08 -0.43
CA ASN A 100 -2.22 0.78 -1.55
C ASN A 100 -0.84 1.37 -1.28
N ASN A 101 0.03 0.57 -0.63
CA ASN A 101 1.36 0.98 -0.21
C ASN A 101 2.47 0.23 -0.97
N ALA A 102 2.19 -0.92 -1.60
CA ALA A 102 3.18 -1.70 -2.34
C ALA A 102 3.99 -0.84 -3.32
N GLY A 103 5.30 -1.05 -3.35
CA GLY A 103 6.18 -0.25 -4.21
C GLY A 103 7.59 -0.77 -4.26
N ILE A 104 8.30 -0.40 -5.33
CA ILE A 104 9.68 -0.70 -5.62
C ILE A 104 10.40 0.56 -6.12
N LEU A 105 11.73 0.54 -6.19
CA LEU A 105 12.55 1.60 -6.76
C LEU A 105 13.45 1.05 -7.87
N ARG A 106 13.54 1.77 -8.99
CA ARG A 106 14.49 1.57 -10.07
C ARG A 106 14.98 2.92 -10.57
N ASP A 107 15.75 3.57 -9.70
CA ASP A 107 16.20 4.94 -9.90
C ASP A 107 17.36 4.99 -10.88
N LYS A 108 17.21 5.76 -11.93
CA LYS A 108 18.26 6.05 -12.93
C LYS A 108 18.04 7.46 -13.48
N SER A 109 19.13 8.17 -13.81
CA SER A 109 19.00 9.43 -14.55
C SER A 109 18.24 9.20 -15.85
N PHE A 110 17.41 10.17 -16.26
CA PHE A 110 16.53 10.00 -17.44
C PHE A 110 17.26 9.50 -18.69
N ALA A 111 18.44 10.02 -18.94
CA ALA A 111 19.24 9.61 -20.11
C ALA A 111 19.74 8.13 -20.07
N LYS A 112 19.68 7.49 -18.89
CA LYS A 112 20.13 6.10 -18.69
C LYS A 112 19.00 5.15 -18.33
N MET A 113 17.78 5.68 -18.19
CA MET A 113 16.58 4.89 -17.84
C MET A 113 16.20 4.01 -19.01
N GLU A 114 15.99 2.74 -18.75
CA GLU A 114 15.58 1.74 -19.73
C GLU A 114 14.08 1.49 -19.65
N GLU A 115 13.53 0.90 -20.70
CA GLU A 115 12.09 0.60 -20.78
C GLU A 115 11.65 -0.34 -19.64
N ASP A 116 12.47 -1.31 -19.27
CA ASP A 116 12.17 -2.24 -18.19
C ASP A 116 12.11 -1.52 -16.82
N ASP A 117 12.95 -0.50 -16.60
CA ASP A 117 12.88 0.31 -15.38
C ASP A 117 11.57 1.11 -15.30
N LEU A 118 11.13 1.65 -16.44
CA LEU A 118 9.85 2.36 -16.52
C LEU A 118 8.68 1.40 -16.30
N ASN A 119 8.64 0.30 -17.02
CA ASN A 119 7.53 -0.66 -17.00
C ASN A 119 7.36 -1.27 -15.60
N ALA A 120 8.44 -1.71 -14.96
CA ALA A 120 8.37 -2.29 -13.61
C ALA A 120 7.77 -1.32 -12.59
N ILE A 121 8.16 -0.05 -12.62
CA ILE A 121 7.63 0.97 -11.71
C ILE A 121 6.15 1.26 -12.02
N ILE A 122 5.78 1.44 -13.28
CA ILE A 122 4.39 1.69 -13.68
C ILE A 122 3.50 0.48 -13.31
N ASP A 123 3.98 -0.74 -13.55
CA ASP A 123 3.21 -1.96 -13.29
C ASP A 123 2.92 -2.13 -11.79
N VAL A 124 3.90 -1.95 -10.93
CA VAL A 124 3.72 -2.11 -9.48
C VAL A 124 2.92 -0.94 -8.89
N HIS A 125 3.34 0.30 -9.15
CA HIS A 125 2.77 1.45 -8.46
C HIS A 125 1.43 1.90 -9.02
N LEU A 126 1.34 2.16 -10.33
CA LEU A 126 0.14 2.74 -10.93
C LEU A 126 -0.88 1.67 -11.31
N LYS A 127 -0.47 0.68 -12.11
CA LYS A 127 -1.37 -0.41 -12.48
C LYS A 127 -1.73 -1.25 -11.25
N GLY A 128 -0.78 -1.51 -10.34
CA GLY A 128 -1.04 -2.24 -9.11
C GLY A 128 -2.10 -1.57 -8.24
N THR A 129 -1.98 -0.25 -8.01
CA THR A 129 -3.02 0.50 -7.31
C THR A 129 -4.37 0.38 -8.02
N PHE A 130 -4.40 0.47 -9.35
CA PHE A 130 -5.63 0.31 -10.14
C PHE A 130 -6.22 -1.09 -9.99
N PHE A 131 -5.41 -2.15 -10.13
CA PHE A 131 -5.86 -3.54 -10.09
C PHE A 131 -6.41 -3.97 -8.72
N VAL A 132 -5.89 -3.39 -7.64
CA VAL A 132 -6.43 -3.61 -6.29
C VAL A 132 -7.66 -2.74 -6.03
N CYS A 133 -7.65 -1.46 -6.45
CA CYS A 133 -8.78 -0.57 -6.26
C CYS A 133 -10.04 -1.03 -6.99
N GLN A 134 -9.94 -1.56 -8.20
CA GLN A 134 -11.12 -1.87 -9.02
C GLN A 134 -12.02 -2.95 -8.39
N PRO A 135 -11.54 -4.15 -8.02
CA PRO A 135 -12.37 -5.16 -7.37
C PRO A 135 -12.85 -4.69 -5.98
N ALA A 136 -12.01 -3.99 -5.21
CA ALA A 136 -12.42 -3.42 -3.93
C ALA A 136 -13.55 -2.39 -4.09
N PHE A 137 -13.47 -1.51 -5.09
CA PHE A 137 -14.50 -0.50 -5.35
C PHE A 137 -15.85 -1.14 -5.70
N ILE A 138 -15.84 -2.21 -6.50
CA ILE A 138 -17.07 -2.96 -6.85
C ILE A 138 -17.71 -3.50 -5.58
N GLN A 139 -16.94 -4.16 -4.71
CA GLN A 139 -17.43 -4.70 -3.45
C GLN A 139 -17.89 -3.60 -2.47
N MET A 140 -17.11 -2.55 -2.29
CA MET A 140 -17.45 -1.41 -1.43
C MET A 140 -18.73 -0.70 -1.89
N LYS A 141 -18.98 -0.66 -3.21
CA LYS A 141 -20.21 -0.12 -3.77
C LYS A 141 -21.44 -0.95 -3.35
N GLU A 142 -21.34 -2.26 -3.34
CA GLU A 142 -22.40 -3.15 -2.88
C GLU A 142 -22.62 -3.01 -1.37
N GLN A 143 -21.55 -2.85 -0.59
CA GLN A 143 -21.58 -2.62 0.85
C GLN A 143 -22.14 -1.25 1.25
N GLY A 144 -22.13 -0.25 0.35
CA GLY A 144 -22.47 1.14 0.66
C GLY A 144 -21.45 1.84 1.58
N TYR A 145 -20.22 1.34 1.62
CA TYR A 145 -19.13 1.86 2.44
C TYR A 145 -17.77 1.44 1.88
N GLY A 146 -16.78 2.34 1.90
CA GLY A 146 -15.40 2.01 1.55
C GLY A 146 -14.43 3.16 1.84
N ARG A 147 -13.16 2.81 2.07
CA ARG A 147 -12.07 3.77 2.28
C ARG A 147 -10.84 3.34 1.50
N PHE A 148 -10.29 4.25 0.71
CA PHE A 148 -9.00 4.07 0.05
C PHE A 148 -7.99 5.06 0.59
N VAL A 149 -6.80 4.56 0.90
CA VAL A 149 -5.59 5.35 1.15
C VAL A 149 -4.55 4.91 0.13
N ASN A 150 -4.24 5.77 -0.81
CA ASN A 150 -3.26 5.51 -1.86
C ASN A 150 -1.96 6.25 -1.56
N VAL A 151 -0.85 5.52 -1.55
CA VAL A 151 0.44 6.09 -1.17
C VAL A 151 1.15 6.66 -2.39
N SER A 152 1.17 8.00 -2.48
CA SER A 152 1.97 8.78 -3.41
C SER A 152 3.38 9.06 -2.82
N SER A 153 4.00 10.15 -3.22
CA SER A 153 5.33 10.56 -2.74
C SER A 153 5.56 12.04 -3.02
N PRO A 154 6.38 12.72 -2.20
CA PRO A 154 6.91 14.03 -2.57
C PRO A 154 7.58 14.06 -3.95
N SER A 155 8.23 12.97 -4.35
CA SER A 155 8.83 12.83 -5.69
C SER A 155 7.81 12.92 -6.82
N GLY A 156 6.57 12.45 -6.60
CA GLY A 156 5.48 12.62 -7.56
C GLY A 156 4.97 14.05 -7.64
N LEU A 157 4.96 14.77 -6.52
CA LEU A 157 4.42 16.12 -6.41
C LEU A 157 5.39 17.21 -6.86
N PHE A 158 6.68 17.05 -6.54
CA PHE A 158 7.70 18.08 -6.71
C PHE A 158 8.87 17.65 -7.61
N GLY A 159 8.95 16.36 -7.93
CA GLY A 159 10.07 15.76 -8.66
C GLY A 159 11.25 15.39 -7.76
N ASN A 160 12.04 14.42 -8.22
CA ASN A 160 13.32 14.06 -7.62
C ASN A 160 14.26 13.54 -8.71
N PHE A 161 15.55 13.88 -8.60
CA PHE A 161 16.55 13.44 -9.59
C PHE A 161 16.60 11.90 -9.66
N GLY A 162 16.63 11.36 -10.88
CA GLY A 162 16.72 9.92 -11.11
C GLY A 162 15.41 9.15 -10.98
N GLN A 163 14.30 9.81 -10.66
CA GLN A 163 13.00 9.18 -10.38
C GLN A 163 11.90 9.58 -11.38
N LEU A 164 12.22 9.70 -12.67
CA LEU A 164 11.21 10.05 -13.67
C LEU A 164 10.08 9.02 -13.74
N ASN A 165 10.41 7.73 -13.77
CA ASN A 165 9.45 6.62 -13.76
C ASN A 165 8.60 6.63 -12.47
N TYR A 166 9.25 6.72 -11.33
CA TYR A 166 8.61 6.74 -10.01
C TYR A 166 7.74 7.97 -9.81
N GLY A 167 8.25 9.17 -10.13
CA GLY A 167 7.50 10.41 -10.06
C GLY A 167 6.25 10.40 -10.92
N ALA A 168 6.35 9.90 -12.17
CA ALA A 168 5.22 9.74 -13.08
C ALA A 168 4.15 8.80 -12.50
N ALA A 169 4.56 7.63 -11.97
CA ALA A 169 3.64 6.68 -11.36
C ALA A 169 2.95 7.27 -10.12
N LYS A 170 3.71 7.91 -9.24
CA LYS A 170 3.19 8.50 -7.98
C LYS A 170 2.27 9.70 -8.23
N MET A 171 2.51 10.49 -9.26
CA MET A 171 1.54 11.53 -9.67
C MET A 171 0.31 10.93 -10.35
N GLY A 172 0.45 9.85 -11.11
CA GLY A 172 -0.67 9.09 -11.66
C GLY A 172 -1.62 8.56 -10.59
N ILE A 173 -1.08 8.11 -9.43
CA ILE A 173 -1.87 7.70 -8.26
C ILE A 173 -2.72 8.87 -7.71
N VAL A 174 -2.21 10.10 -7.72
CA VAL A 174 -2.98 11.29 -7.31
C VAL A 174 -4.21 11.46 -8.22
N GLY A 175 -4.01 11.40 -9.54
CA GLY A 175 -5.10 11.51 -10.51
C GLY A 175 -6.13 10.38 -10.34
N LEU A 176 -5.68 9.14 -10.21
CA LEU A 176 -6.53 7.98 -9.94
C LEU A 176 -7.37 8.18 -8.67
N THR A 177 -6.75 8.62 -7.58
CA THR A 177 -7.43 8.84 -6.30
C THR A 177 -8.49 9.92 -6.39
N ASN A 178 -8.22 11.03 -7.10
CA ASN A 178 -9.19 12.09 -7.30
C ASN A 178 -10.46 11.60 -8.03
N VAL A 179 -10.29 10.76 -9.05
CA VAL A 179 -11.44 10.17 -9.78
C VAL A 179 -12.19 9.19 -8.89
N LEU A 180 -11.50 8.30 -8.16
CA LEU A 180 -12.13 7.38 -7.20
C LEU A 180 -12.97 8.13 -6.14
N ALA A 181 -12.48 9.26 -5.64
CA ALA A 181 -13.20 10.07 -4.66
C ALA A 181 -14.51 10.64 -5.23
N ILE A 182 -14.49 11.09 -6.48
CA ILE A 182 -15.67 11.62 -7.17
C ILE A 182 -16.69 10.51 -7.46
N GLU A 183 -16.26 9.40 -8.05
CA GLU A 183 -17.13 8.29 -8.41
C GLU A 183 -17.70 7.57 -7.18
N GLY A 184 -16.91 7.48 -6.12
CA GLY A 184 -17.26 6.81 -4.86
C GLY A 184 -18.22 7.59 -3.98
N ALA A 185 -18.31 8.92 -4.13
CA ALA A 185 -19.01 9.81 -3.20
C ALA A 185 -20.45 9.37 -2.90
N LYS A 186 -21.22 9.01 -3.93
CA LYS A 186 -22.63 8.59 -3.79
C LYS A 186 -22.81 7.23 -3.12
N TYR A 187 -21.75 6.44 -2.98
CA TYR A 187 -21.76 5.12 -2.34
C TYR A 187 -21.09 5.13 -0.96
N ASN A 188 -20.83 6.32 -0.40
CA ASN A 188 -20.07 6.48 0.84
C ASN A 188 -18.65 5.88 0.77
N ILE A 189 -18.08 5.83 -0.42
CA ILE A 189 -16.69 5.45 -0.64
C ILE A 189 -15.87 6.75 -0.67
N LYS A 190 -14.81 6.80 0.15
CA LYS A 190 -13.88 7.93 0.21
C LYS A 190 -12.49 7.46 -0.17
N ALA A 191 -11.80 8.23 -0.99
CA ALA A 191 -10.43 7.98 -1.39
C ALA A 191 -9.56 9.19 -1.04
N ASN A 192 -8.42 8.92 -0.41
CA ASN A 192 -7.43 9.91 -0.06
C ASN A 192 -6.06 9.46 -0.55
N VAL A 193 -5.21 10.42 -0.85
CA VAL A 193 -3.81 10.18 -1.17
C VAL A 193 -2.94 10.75 -0.06
N ILE A 194 -1.91 10.00 0.33
CA ILE A 194 -0.87 10.47 1.24
C ILE A 194 0.47 10.47 0.52
N ALA A 195 1.35 11.37 0.91
CA ALA A 195 2.72 11.46 0.40
C ALA A 195 3.69 11.43 1.60
N PRO A 196 3.90 10.25 2.21
CA PRO A 196 4.69 10.12 3.42
C PRO A 196 6.18 10.38 3.15
N ASN A 197 6.86 10.85 4.19
CA ASN A 197 8.30 11.01 4.21
C ASN A 197 8.81 10.28 5.45
N ALA A 198 9.29 9.05 5.29
CA ALA A 198 9.72 8.18 6.37
C ALA A 198 11.09 7.57 6.11
N ALA A 199 11.85 7.34 7.17
CA ALA A 199 13.06 6.54 7.12
C ALA A 199 12.67 5.05 7.05
N THR A 200 12.88 4.47 5.89
CA THR A 200 12.61 3.06 5.58
C THR A 200 13.78 2.49 4.80
N ARG A 201 13.78 1.19 4.52
CA ARG A 201 14.77 0.56 3.63
C ARG A 201 14.94 1.28 2.28
N MET A 202 13.90 1.97 1.81
CA MET A 202 13.93 2.72 0.56
C MET A 202 14.61 4.09 0.67
N THR A 203 14.74 4.63 1.89
CA THR A 203 15.14 6.02 2.12
C THR A 203 16.28 6.18 3.12
N GLU A 204 16.76 5.09 3.72
CA GLU A 204 17.82 5.09 4.74
C GLU A 204 19.07 5.84 4.29
N GLU A 205 19.47 5.65 3.03
CA GLU A 205 20.65 6.31 2.46
C GLU A 205 20.44 7.81 2.17
N LEU A 206 19.20 8.30 2.18
CA LEU A 206 18.84 9.67 1.83
C LEU A 206 18.84 10.61 3.05
N PHE A 207 18.68 10.07 4.25
CA PHE A 207 18.55 10.83 5.48
C PHE A 207 19.79 10.66 6.36
N GLY A 208 20.36 11.78 6.83
CA GLY A 208 21.36 11.73 7.91
C GLY A 208 20.74 11.24 9.22
N GLU A 209 21.58 10.82 10.19
CA GLU A 209 21.14 10.19 11.44
C GLU A 209 20.07 10.98 12.21
N ASP A 210 20.16 12.32 12.23
CA ASP A 210 19.21 13.16 12.95
C ASP A 210 17.83 13.20 12.29
N MET A 211 17.78 13.23 10.95
CA MET A 211 16.52 13.17 10.19
C MET A 211 15.88 11.79 10.27
N SER A 212 16.66 10.72 10.25
CA SER A 212 16.17 9.36 10.38
C SER A 212 15.48 9.11 11.74
N LYS A 213 15.96 9.75 12.80
CA LYS A 213 15.32 9.69 14.14
C LYS A 213 13.99 10.44 14.22
N LEU A 214 13.81 11.49 13.40
CA LEU A 214 12.57 12.26 13.35
C LEU A 214 11.52 11.64 12.40
N LEU A 215 11.98 10.98 11.35
CA LEU A 215 11.14 10.42 10.30
C LEU A 215 10.94 8.89 10.49
N THR A 216 10.82 8.44 11.74
CA THR A 216 10.51 7.02 12.01
C THR A 216 9.13 6.64 11.44
N VAL A 217 8.96 5.38 11.08
CA VAL A 217 7.65 4.84 10.62
C VAL A 217 6.55 5.12 11.66
N ASP A 218 6.85 5.02 12.95
CA ASP A 218 5.90 5.22 14.04
C ASP A 218 5.37 6.67 14.13
N ASN A 219 6.16 7.65 13.65
CA ASN A 219 5.74 9.06 13.62
C ASN A 219 4.81 9.38 12.43
N ILE A 220 4.63 8.44 11.49
CA ILE A 220 3.88 8.63 10.24
C ILE A 220 2.63 7.74 10.20
N THR A 221 2.60 6.71 11.02
CA THR A 221 1.47 5.79 11.19
C THR A 221 0.45 6.33 12.17
#